data_6aef3f0e5c52811d1f99397f3ea30993
#
_entry.id   6aef3f0e5c52811d1f99397f3ea30993
#
_cell.length_a   1.000
_cell.length_b   1.000
_cell.length_c   1.000
_cell.angle_alpha   90.00
_cell.angle_beta   90.00
_cell.angle_gamma   90.00
#
_symmetry.space_group_name_H-M   'P 1'
#
loop_
_entity.id
_entity.type
_entity.pdbx_description
1 polymer ?
#
loop_
_entity_poly.entity_id
_entity_poly.type
_entity_poly.pdbx_seq_one_letter_code
_entity_poly.pdbx_strand_id
1 'polypeptide(L)'
;IHLVLLLLAFTLVAWIAARYDRPAARNLLGHYFDSPLPAVIQSVVLVYRPPLLDILPLYILLVAITPLVMAAARRTGWPSVLAVSAVVWLAAQFGLRSALHGALHLPIALNLMGSFDLFAWQLLWVGGLWFGTSGLPMLQSRPERLRGLLHAAAMLAALMLAYRHLAGPHGWMDSATRQFWLDKWSLSPLRILNIAAITGTLMLVGPAIASRLRALLRPFEILGRASLWVFTAHLASLLLLLCVVGSDDRLLDGAAGLAAAAAGFAAVFVASAL
;
A
#
# COMPACT_ATOMS: atom_id res chain seq x y z
N ILE A 1 2.34 14.83 7.86
CA ILE A 1 3.13 14.02 6.91
C ILE A 1 2.63 14.25 5.50
N HIS A 2 1.37 13.93 5.16
CA HIS A 2 0.83 14.07 3.80
C HIS A 2 1.05 15.48 3.24
N LEU A 3 0.66 16.53 3.97
CA LEU A 3 0.84 17.93 3.55
C LEU A 3 2.31 18.30 3.39
N VAL A 4 3.21 17.78 4.23
CA VAL A 4 4.66 18.02 4.11
C VAL A 4 5.21 17.42 2.83
N LEU A 5 4.81 16.19 2.49
CA LEU A 5 5.24 15.55 1.25
C LEU A 5 4.62 16.21 0.00
N LEU A 6 3.38 16.69 0.08
CA LEU A 6 2.78 17.51 -1.00
C LEU A 6 3.53 18.83 -1.17
N LEU A 7 3.88 19.49 -0.06
CA LEU A 7 4.67 20.71 -0.12
C LEU A 7 6.02 20.45 -0.79
N LEU A 8 6.74 19.40 -0.39
CA LEU A 8 7.99 18.99 -1.02
C LEU A 8 7.81 18.74 -2.53
N ALA A 9 6.76 17.98 -2.91
CA ALA A 9 6.49 17.62 -4.30
C ALA A 9 6.14 18.84 -5.16
N PHE A 10 5.22 19.70 -4.69
CA PHE A 10 4.72 20.85 -5.47
C PHE A 10 5.62 22.09 -5.39
N THR A 11 6.65 22.10 -4.54
CA THR A 11 7.63 23.19 -4.50
C THR A 11 8.98 22.73 -5.04
N LEU A 12 9.80 22.08 -4.22
CA LEU A 12 11.17 21.73 -4.56
C LEU A 12 11.25 20.78 -5.76
N VAL A 13 10.48 19.66 -5.74
CA VAL A 13 10.51 18.67 -6.82
C VAL A 13 9.99 19.28 -8.12
N ALA A 14 8.87 20.02 -8.07
CA ALA A 14 8.31 20.68 -9.25
C ALA A 14 9.26 21.76 -9.80
N TRP A 15 9.91 22.55 -8.93
CA TRP A 15 10.89 23.54 -9.35
C TRP A 15 12.10 22.92 -10.03
N ILE A 16 12.67 21.85 -9.46
CA ILE A 16 13.80 21.13 -10.06
C ILE A 16 13.38 20.52 -11.41
N ALA A 17 12.20 19.87 -11.46
CA ALA A 17 11.68 19.25 -12.67
C ALA A 17 11.49 20.25 -13.81
N ALA A 18 11.01 21.46 -13.49
CA ALA A 18 10.83 22.53 -14.47
C ALA A 18 12.16 23.16 -14.92
N ARG A 19 13.14 23.30 -14.00
CA ARG A 19 14.39 24.01 -14.26
C ARG A 19 15.44 23.14 -14.97
N TYR A 20 15.49 21.85 -14.67
CA TYR A 20 16.56 20.94 -15.12
C TYR A 20 16.10 19.81 -16.03
N ASP A 21 14.90 19.92 -16.60
CA ASP A 21 14.29 18.93 -17.49
C ASP A 21 14.39 17.51 -16.94
N ARG A 22 13.64 17.24 -15.87
CA ARG A 22 13.55 15.92 -15.23
C ARG A 22 12.26 15.20 -15.60
N PRO A 23 12.24 14.40 -16.68
CA PRO A 23 11.01 13.81 -17.22
C PRO A 23 10.26 12.95 -16.20
N ALA A 24 10.97 12.16 -15.39
CA ALA A 24 10.34 11.31 -14.38
C ALA A 24 9.57 12.13 -13.34
N ALA A 25 10.16 13.22 -12.82
CA ALA A 25 9.48 14.11 -11.88
C ALA A 25 8.35 14.91 -12.54
N ARG A 26 8.52 15.33 -13.81
CA ARG A 26 7.45 16.01 -14.59
C ARG A 26 6.27 15.07 -14.82
N ASN A 27 6.49 13.83 -15.22
CA ASN A 27 5.42 12.85 -15.43
C ASN A 27 4.68 12.53 -14.12
N LEU A 28 5.39 12.45 -13.01
CA LEU A 28 4.78 12.27 -11.68
C LEU A 28 3.81 13.38 -11.34
N LEU A 29 4.17 14.64 -11.66
CA LEU A 29 3.43 15.84 -11.32
C LEU A 29 2.68 16.46 -12.51
N GLY A 30 2.41 15.70 -13.57
CA GLY A 30 1.80 16.20 -14.82
C GLY A 30 0.56 17.05 -14.57
N HIS A 31 -0.40 16.55 -13.80
CA HIS A 31 -1.61 17.32 -13.46
C HIS A 31 -1.33 18.64 -12.72
N TYR A 32 -0.30 18.68 -11.88
CA TYR A 32 0.12 19.91 -11.22
C TYR A 32 0.72 20.92 -12.22
N PHE A 33 1.49 20.46 -13.19
CA PHE A 33 2.03 21.35 -14.23
C PHE A 33 0.95 21.88 -15.17
N ASP A 34 -0.07 21.06 -15.49
CA ASP A 34 -1.18 21.46 -16.33
C ASP A 34 -2.14 22.43 -15.63
N SER A 35 -2.37 22.25 -14.34
CA SER A 35 -3.35 22.98 -13.55
C SER A 35 -2.91 23.10 -12.09
N PRO A 36 -1.97 24.03 -11.74
CA PRO A 36 -1.34 24.06 -10.41
C PRO A 36 -2.32 24.26 -9.26
N LEU A 37 -3.18 25.27 -9.33
CA LEU A 37 -4.11 25.58 -8.24
C LEU A 37 -5.18 24.49 -8.03
N PRO A 38 -5.87 23.99 -9.08
CA PRO A 38 -6.75 22.83 -8.95
C PRO A 38 -6.03 21.60 -8.36
N ALA A 39 -4.82 21.28 -8.83
CA ALA A 39 -4.07 20.13 -8.34
C ALA A 39 -3.74 20.23 -6.85
N VAL A 40 -3.35 21.41 -6.37
CA VAL A 40 -3.08 21.64 -4.94
C VAL A 40 -4.36 21.47 -4.12
N ILE A 41 -5.45 22.14 -4.50
CA ILE A 41 -6.73 22.05 -3.78
C ILE A 41 -7.23 20.60 -3.74
N GLN A 42 -7.24 19.92 -4.89
CA GLN A 42 -7.70 18.54 -5.01
C GLN A 42 -6.82 17.57 -4.20
N SER A 43 -5.51 17.83 -4.07
CA SER A 43 -4.62 17.02 -3.24
C SER A 43 -4.88 17.22 -1.76
N VAL A 44 -5.10 18.47 -1.32
CA VAL A 44 -5.42 18.78 0.08
C VAL A 44 -6.73 18.13 0.51
N VAL A 45 -7.74 18.12 -0.36
CA VAL A 45 -9.02 17.42 -0.11
C VAL A 45 -8.99 15.91 -0.44
N LEU A 46 -7.79 15.34 -0.67
CA LEU A 46 -7.53 13.91 -0.87
C LEU A 46 -8.17 13.30 -2.14
N VAL A 47 -8.56 14.13 -3.10
CA VAL A 47 -9.16 13.70 -4.37
C VAL A 47 -8.08 13.45 -5.41
N TYR A 48 -7.22 14.43 -5.71
CA TYR A 48 -6.02 14.20 -6.52
C TYR A 48 -4.95 13.50 -5.69
N ARG A 49 -4.41 12.44 -6.23
CA ARG A 49 -3.42 11.59 -5.55
C ARG A 49 -2.24 11.37 -6.49
N PRO A 50 -1.20 12.22 -6.39
CA PRO A 50 -0.01 12.02 -7.20
C PRO A 50 0.55 10.61 -7.00
N PRO A 51 1.06 9.95 -8.05
CA PRO A 51 1.72 8.65 -7.91
C PRO A 51 2.79 8.69 -6.81
N LEU A 52 3.06 7.57 -6.16
CA LEU A 52 3.88 7.42 -4.95
C LEU A 52 3.27 8.01 -3.67
N LEU A 53 2.49 9.09 -3.74
CA LEU A 53 1.83 9.70 -2.58
C LEU A 53 0.40 9.21 -2.37
N ASP A 54 -0.13 8.41 -3.27
CA ASP A 54 -1.53 7.98 -3.32
C ASP A 54 -1.97 7.05 -2.18
N ILE A 55 -1.03 6.37 -1.52
CA ILE A 55 -1.31 5.53 -0.36
C ILE A 55 -1.63 6.34 0.90
N LEU A 56 -1.07 7.56 1.04
CA LEU A 56 -1.31 8.40 2.23
C LEU A 56 -2.75 8.89 2.33
N PRO A 57 -3.38 9.43 1.28
CA PRO A 57 -4.82 9.73 1.27
C PRO A 57 -5.69 8.53 1.61
N LEU A 58 -5.37 7.35 1.06
CA LEU A 58 -6.06 6.12 1.39
C LEU A 58 -5.99 5.84 2.90
N TYR A 59 -4.79 5.93 3.49
CA TYR A 59 -4.58 5.70 4.91
C TYR A 59 -5.32 6.71 5.79
N ILE A 60 -5.28 8.00 5.42
CA ILE A 60 -6.01 9.06 6.14
C ILE A 60 -7.51 8.75 6.18
N LEU A 61 -8.10 8.38 5.05
CA LEU A 61 -9.53 8.05 4.96
C LEU A 61 -9.87 6.80 5.79
N LEU A 62 -9.06 5.75 5.72
CA LEU A 62 -9.28 4.51 6.47
C LEU A 62 -9.14 4.74 7.98
N VAL A 63 -8.17 5.54 8.42
CA VAL A 63 -8.04 5.92 9.84
C VAL A 63 -9.24 6.77 10.28
N ALA A 64 -9.67 7.72 9.46
CA ALA A 64 -10.79 8.60 9.77
C ALA A 64 -12.12 7.83 9.96
N ILE A 65 -12.36 6.77 9.20
CA ILE A 65 -13.56 5.92 9.35
C ILE A 65 -13.45 4.91 10.49
N THR A 66 -12.27 4.67 11.05
CA THR A 66 -12.05 3.66 12.11
C THR A 66 -12.96 3.83 13.31
N PRO A 67 -13.19 5.04 13.89
CA PRO A 67 -14.12 5.21 15.00
C PRO A 67 -15.54 4.77 14.67
N LEU A 68 -16.00 5.03 13.43
CA LEU A 68 -17.34 4.62 12.97
C LEU A 68 -17.44 3.09 12.85
N VAL A 69 -16.42 2.46 12.26
CA VAL A 69 -16.34 0.99 12.16
C VAL A 69 -16.37 0.35 13.54
N MET A 70 -15.57 0.88 14.48
CA MET A 70 -15.54 0.38 15.86
C MET A 70 -16.87 0.60 16.60
N ALA A 71 -17.54 1.73 16.38
CA ALA A 71 -18.85 1.99 16.95
C ALA A 71 -19.93 1.05 16.37
N ALA A 72 -19.89 0.80 15.06
CA ALA A 72 -20.77 -0.16 14.41
C ALA A 72 -20.53 -1.58 14.95
N ALA A 73 -19.27 -2.01 15.08
CA ALA A 73 -18.92 -3.32 15.61
C ALA A 73 -19.40 -3.54 17.05
N ARG A 74 -19.38 -2.48 17.89
CA ARG A 74 -19.95 -2.52 19.25
C ARG A 74 -21.46 -2.62 19.25
N ARG A 75 -22.17 -2.04 18.27
CA ARG A 75 -23.64 -2.01 18.21
C ARG A 75 -24.23 -3.25 17.55
N THR A 76 -23.66 -3.68 16.42
CA THR A 76 -24.23 -4.74 15.55
C THR A 76 -23.41 -6.03 15.55
N GLY A 77 -22.24 -6.02 16.19
CA GLY A 77 -21.28 -7.13 16.15
C GLY A 77 -20.39 -7.16 14.92
N TRP A 78 -19.24 -7.80 15.03
CA TRP A 78 -18.28 -7.93 13.96
C TRP A 78 -18.80 -8.68 12.71
N PRO A 79 -19.66 -9.74 12.82
CA PRO A 79 -20.16 -10.42 11.62
C PRO A 79 -20.89 -9.48 10.66
N SER A 80 -21.72 -8.57 11.18
CA SER A 80 -22.45 -7.61 10.35
C SER A 80 -21.51 -6.62 9.67
N VAL A 81 -20.53 -6.10 10.39
CA VAL A 81 -19.53 -5.15 9.85
C VAL A 81 -18.67 -5.80 8.79
N LEU A 82 -18.22 -7.03 9.02
CA LEU A 82 -17.44 -7.79 8.02
C LEU A 82 -18.27 -8.12 6.78
N ALA A 83 -19.56 -8.46 6.96
CA ALA A 83 -20.45 -8.72 5.83
C ALA A 83 -20.65 -7.46 4.96
N VAL A 84 -20.92 -6.31 5.57
CA VAL A 84 -21.02 -5.02 4.83
C VAL A 84 -19.70 -4.70 4.13
N SER A 85 -18.58 -4.84 4.82
CA SER A 85 -17.25 -4.62 4.25
C SER A 85 -16.97 -5.54 3.05
N ALA A 86 -17.35 -6.81 3.13
CA ALA A 86 -17.22 -7.78 2.04
C ALA A 86 -18.11 -7.42 0.84
N VAL A 87 -19.34 -6.95 1.07
CA VAL A 87 -20.25 -6.49 0.00
C VAL A 87 -19.66 -5.26 -0.70
N VAL A 88 -19.14 -4.28 0.04
CA VAL A 88 -18.49 -3.10 -0.54
C VAL A 88 -17.25 -3.51 -1.36
N TRP A 89 -16.43 -4.42 -0.84
CA TRP A 89 -15.30 -4.97 -1.58
C TRP A 89 -15.74 -5.69 -2.87
N LEU A 90 -16.78 -6.50 -2.78
CA LEU A 90 -17.33 -7.19 -3.95
C LEU A 90 -17.83 -6.19 -5.00
N ALA A 91 -18.56 -5.16 -4.60
CA ALA A 91 -19.00 -4.10 -5.49
C ALA A 91 -17.81 -3.36 -6.15
N ALA A 92 -16.70 -3.18 -5.43
CA ALA A 92 -15.48 -2.61 -5.98
C ALA A 92 -14.88 -3.46 -7.11
N GLN A 93 -14.96 -4.81 -7.03
CA GLN A 93 -14.51 -5.69 -8.11
C GLN A 93 -15.33 -5.49 -9.40
N PHE A 94 -16.57 -5.01 -9.29
CA PHE A 94 -17.46 -4.72 -10.41
C PHE A 94 -17.54 -3.21 -10.75
N GLY A 95 -16.55 -2.42 -10.35
CA GLY A 95 -16.41 -1.04 -10.81
C GLY A 95 -17.20 0.00 -9.98
N LEU A 96 -17.48 -0.25 -8.70
CA LEU A 96 -18.13 0.72 -7.81
C LEU A 96 -17.47 2.11 -7.87
N ARG A 97 -16.13 2.15 -7.88
CA ARG A 97 -15.36 3.39 -7.96
C ARG A 97 -15.67 4.20 -9.23
N SER A 98 -15.69 3.55 -10.39
CA SER A 98 -16.00 4.22 -11.67
C SER A 98 -17.46 4.64 -11.76
N ALA A 99 -18.38 3.82 -11.25
CA ALA A 99 -19.79 4.15 -11.19
C ALA A 99 -20.06 5.40 -10.34
N LEU A 100 -19.47 5.47 -9.15
CA LEU A 100 -19.59 6.63 -8.26
C LEU A 100 -18.92 7.88 -8.86
N HIS A 101 -17.75 7.73 -9.48
CA HIS A 101 -17.09 8.84 -10.17
C HIS A 101 -17.98 9.42 -11.25
N GLY A 102 -18.59 8.59 -12.10
CA GLY A 102 -19.53 9.03 -13.14
C GLY A 102 -20.80 9.67 -12.57
N ALA A 103 -21.39 9.07 -11.53
CA ALA A 103 -22.62 9.58 -10.90
C ALA A 103 -22.39 10.94 -10.21
N LEU A 104 -21.23 11.15 -9.60
CA LEU A 104 -20.89 12.41 -8.90
C LEU A 104 -20.33 13.49 -9.83
N HIS A 105 -20.10 13.18 -11.11
CA HIS A 105 -19.53 14.11 -12.11
C HIS A 105 -18.29 14.83 -11.59
N LEU A 106 -17.37 14.08 -10.96
CA LEU A 106 -16.19 14.69 -10.35
C LEU A 106 -15.31 15.37 -11.41
N PRO A 107 -14.87 16.61 -11.20
CA PRO A 107 -14.11 17.41 -12.17
C PRO A 107 -12.61 17.01 -12.20
N ILE A 108 -12.33 15.71 -12.18
CA ILE A 108 -10.99 15.14 -12.23
C ILE A 108 -11.05 13.77 -12.89
N ALA A 109 -10.07 13.43 -13.71
CA ALA A 109 -10.02 12.11 -14.35
C ALA A 109 -9.77 10.99 -13.32
N LEU A 110 -10.41 9.85 -13.52
CA LEU A 110 -10.37 8.73 -12.58
C LEU A 110 -8.94 8.21 -12.30
N ASN A 111 -8.06 8.23 -13.29
CA ASN A 111 -6.66 7.84 -13.17
C ASN A 111 -5.83 8.79 -12.27
N LEU A 112 -6.27 10.02 -12.07
CA LEU A 112 -5.62 11.00 -11.18
C LEU A 112 -6.04 10.84 -9.71
N MET A 113 -7.04 10.01 -9.42
CA MET A 113 -7.51 9.74 -8.07
C MET A 113 -6.70 8.64 -7.35
N GLY A 114 -5.50 8.32 -7.85
CA GLY A 114 -4.61 7.31 -7.32
C GLY A 114 -4.93 5.89 -7.79
N SER A 115 -3.98 4.99 -7.62
CA SER A 115 -4.08 3.61 -8.08
C SER A 115 -4.89 2.72 -7.14
N PHE A 116 -4.83 2.98 -5.83
CA PHE A 116 -5.49 2.16 -4.83
C PHE A 116 -6.99 2.43 -4.76
N ASP A 117 -7.81 1.39 -4.91
CA ASP A 117 -9.25 1.48 -4.75
C ASP A 117 -9.62 1.45 -3.25
N LEU A 118 -10.15 2.59 -2.73
CA LEU A 118 -10.55 2.72 -1.33
C LEU A 118 -11.62 1.69 -0.93
N PHE A 119 -12.58 1.43 -1.84
CA PHE A 119 -13.69 0.52 -1.57
C PHE A 119 -13.23 -0.95 -1.52
N ALA A 120 -12.14 -1.26 -2.21
CA ALA A 120 -11.53 -2.57 -2.11
C ALA A 120 -10.63 -2.69 -0.87
N TRP A 121 -9.73 -1.74 -0.63
CA TRP A 121 -8.74 -1.80 0.44
C TRP A 121 -9.33 -1.66 1.84
N GLN A 122 -10.54 -1.10 1.97
CA GLN A 122 -11.24 -1.05 3.26
C GLN A 122 -11.50 -2.44 3.85
N LEU A 123 -11.68 -3.50 3.02
CA LEU A 123 -11.88 -4.85 3.53
C LEU A 123 -10.66 -5.34 4.32
N LEU A 124 -9.46 -5.07 3.82
CA LEU A 124 -8.23 -5.44 4.53
C LEU A 124 -8.09 -4.66 5.84
N TRP A 125 -8.46 -3.38 5.84
CA TRP A 125 -8.45 -2.53 7.02
C TRP A 125 -9.44 -3.02 8.09
N VAL A 126 -10.69 -3.21 7.71
CA VAL A 126 -11.76 -3.70 8.61
C VAL A 126 -11.44 -5.12 9.11
N GLY A 127 -10.93 -5.98 8.23
CA GLY A 127 -10.46 -7.32 8.60
C GLY A 127 -9.30 -7.27 9.61
N GLY A 128 -8.37 -6.34 9.45
CA GLY A 128 -7.28 -6.10 10.40
C GLY A 128 -7.77 -5.63 11.76
N LEU A 129 -8.73 -4.70 11.79
CA LEU A 129 -9.36 -4.23 13.03
C LEU A 129 -10.08 -5.37 13.77
N TRP A 130 -10.88 -6.16 13.05
CA TRP A 130 -11.52 -7.35 13.62
C TRP A 130 -10.49 -8.35 14.13
N PHE A 131 -9.48 -8.66 13.33
CA PHE A 131 -8.47 -9.65 13.70
C PHE A 131 -7.73 -9.24 14.97
N GLY A 132 -7.29 -7.98 15.07
CA GLY A 132 -6.58 -7.47 16.24
C GLY A 132 -7.44 -7.39 17.51
N THR A 133 -8.73 -7.05 17.38
CA THR A 133 -9.62 -6.85 18.55
C THR A 133 -10.32 -8.11 19.01
N SER A 134 -10.64 -9.03 18.12
CA SER A 134 -11.51 -10.18 18.41
C SER A 134 -11.04 -11.49 17.78
N GLY A 135 -10.55 -11.45 16.54
CA GLY A 135 -10.21 -12.65 15.79
C GLY A 135 -9.01 -13.39 16.37
N LEU A 136 -7.94 -12.68 16.68
CA LEU A 136 -6.74 -13.27 17.27
C LEU A 136 -6.99 -13.85 18.68
N PRO A 137 -7.62 -13.14 19.62
CA PRO A 137 -8.01 -13.72 20.92
C PRO A 137 -8.88 -14.97 20.78
N MET A 138 -9.87 -14.94 19.86
CA MET A 138 -10.73 -16.10 19.59
C MET A 138 -9.95 -17.30 19.06
N LEU A 139 -8.97 -17.09 18.17
CA LEU A 139 -8.14 -18.16 17.65
C LEU A 139 -7.17 -18.69 18.69
N GLN A 140 -6.60 -17.84 19.52
CA GLN A 140 -5.69 -18.23 20.62
C GLN A 140 -6.39 -19.08 21.67
N SER A 141 -7.69 -18.91 21.89
CA SER A 141 -8.49 -19.77 22.77
C SER A 141 -8.68 -21.20 22.23
N ARG A 142 -8.31 -21.46 20.97
CA ARG A 142 -8.44 -22.76 20.28
C ARG A 142 -7.12 -23.14 19.58
N PRO A 143 -6.08 -23.50 20.33
CA PRO A 143 -4.72 -23.65 19.81
C PRO A 143 -4.58 -24.69 18.69
N GLU A 144 -5.38 -25.76 18.73
CA GLU A 144 -5.37 -26.79 17.68
C GLU A 144 -5.88 -26.24 16.34
N ARG A 145 -6.98 -25.47 16.36
CA ARG A 145 -7.52 -24.82 15.18
C ARG A 145 -6.56 -23.77 14.64
N LEU A 146 -5.95 -22.98 15.54
CA LEU A 146 -4.94 -21.99 15.16
C LEU A 146 -3.78 -22.66 14.43
N ARG A 147 -3.19 -23.73 15.00
CA ARG A 147 -2.10 -24.46 14.34
C ARG A 147 -2.51 -24.98 12.96
N GLY A 148 -3.68 -25.62 12.85
CA GLY A 148 -4.19 -26.11 11.57
C GLY A 148 -4.31 -25.00 10.52
N LEU A 149 -4.88 -23.84 10.90
CA LEU A 149 -4.99 -22.68 10.02
C LEU A 149 -3.65 -22.11 9.61
N LEU A 150 -2.67 -22.02 10.53
CA LEU A 150 -1.33 -21.52 10.23
C LEU A 150 -0.58 -22.43 9.26
N HIS A 151 -0.70 -23.76 9.42
CA HIS A 151 -0.11 -24.71 8.45
C HIS A 151 -0.80 -24.63 7.09
N ALA A 152 -2.13 -24.53 7.04
CA ALA A 152 -2.86 -24.32 5.79
C ALA A 152 -2.44 -22.99 5.10
N ALA A 153 -2.26 -21.92 5.86
CA ALA A 153 -1.75 -20.65 5.36
C ALA A 153 -0.34 -20.78 4.79
N ALA A 154 0.57 -21.50 5.47
CA ALA A 154 1.93 -21.74 4.99
C ALA A 154 1.94 -22.59 3.69
N MET A 155 1.09 -23.61 3.62
CA MET A 155 0.94 -24.42 2.42
C MET A 155 0.40 -23.60 1.25
N LEU A 156 -0.62 -22.75 1.49
CA LEU A 156 -1.17 -21.86 0.48
C LEU A 156 -0.12 -20.84 0.01
N ALA A 157 0.65 -20.24 0.92
CA ALA A 157 1.73 -19.32 0.57
C ALA A 157 2.80 -20.00 -0.30
N ALA A 158 3.19 -21.24 0.03
CA ALA A 158 4.12 -22.04 -0.75
C ALA A 158 3.57 -22.34 -2.16
N LEU A 159 2.30 -22.72 -2.28
CA LEU A 159 1.64 -22.94 -3.57
C LEU A 159 1.59 -21.67 -4.43
N MET A 160 1.25 -20.52 -3.83
CA MET A 160 1.24 -19.23 -4.53
C MET A 160 2.64 -18.83 -5.00
N LEU A 161 3.66 -19.08 -4.18
CA LEU A 161 5.06 -18.85 -4.53
C LEU A 161 5.50 -19.76 -5.68
N ALA A 162 5.19 -21.07 -5.59
CA ALA A 162 5.47 -22.03 -6.63
C ALA A 162 4.79 -21.65 -7.95
N TYR A 163 3.50 -21.31 -7.92
CA TYR A 163 2.78 -20.82 -9.09
C TYR A 163 3.50 -19.61 -9.74
N ARG A 164 3.88 -18.61 -8.94
CA ARG A 164 4.56 -17.41 -9.45
C ARG A 164 5.87 -17.74 -10.17
N HIS A 165 6.64 -18.69 -9.65
CA HIS A 165 7.95 -19.05 -10.23
C HIS A 165 7.84 -20.05 -11.38
N LEU A 166 6.91 -21.00 -11.33
CA LEU A 166 6.74 -22.04 -12.37
C LEU A 166 5.94 -21.52 -13.57
N ALA A 167 4.96 -20.65 -13.35
CA ALA A 167 4.14 -20.09 -14.42
C ALA A 167 4.84 -19.01 -15.25
N GLY A 168 6.01 -18.52 -14.78
CA GLY A 168 6.78 -17.49 -15.46
C GLY A 168 6.13 -16.09 -15.46
N PRO A 169 6.72 -15.13 -16.20
CA PRO A 169 6.27 -13.73 -16.18
C PRO A 169 4.84 -13.54 -16.73
N HIS A 170 4.42 -14.40 -17.64
CA HIS A 170 3.10 -14.29 -18.29
C HIS A 170 2.02 -15.10 -17.58
N GLY A 171 2.40 -16.03 -16.68
CA GLY A 171 1.45 -16.93 -16.00
C GLY A 171 0.80 -17.93 -16.96
N TRP A 172 -0.10 -18.77 -16.41
CA TRP A 172 -0.92 -19.70 -17.21
C TRP A 172 -2.30 -19.14 -17.54
N MET A 173 -2.61 -17.91 -17.06
CA MET A 173 -3.88 -17.25 -17.27
C MET A 173 -3.75 -16.21 -18.38
N ASP A 174 -4.81 -16.01 -19.16
CA ASP A 174 -4.93 -14.89 -20.06
C ASP A 174 -4.90 -13.53 -19.30
N SER A 175 -4.68 -12.44 -20.01
CA SER A 175 -4.50 -11.12 -19.41
C SER A 175 -5.72 -10.64 -18.59
N ALA A 176 -6.94 -10.88 -19.10
CA ALA A 176 -8.17 -10.46 -18.44
C ALA A 176 -8.42 -11.25 -17.15
N THR A 177 -8.30 -12.58 -17.20
CA THR A 177 -8.41 -13.47 -16.04
C THR A 177 -7.34 -13.12 -14.99
N ARG A 178 -6.11 -12.90 -15.41
CA ARG A 178 -5.02 -12.51 -14.51
C ARG A 178 -5.29 -11.18 -13.85
N GLN A 179 -5.78 -10.18 -14.58
CA GLN A 179 -6.15 -8.88 -14.00
C GLN A 179 -7.25 -9.05 -12.95
N PHE A 180 -8.30 -9.76 -13.25
CA PHE A 180 -9.40 -10.01 -12.30
C PHE A 180 -8.93 -10.70 -11.01
N TRP A 181 -8.05 -11.71 -11.11
CA TRP A 181 -7.64 -12.52 -9.94
C TRP A 181 -6.41 -11.99 -9.20
N LEU A 182 -5.52 -11.24 -9.87
CA LEU A 182 -4.19 -10.89 -9.33
C LEU A 182 -3.94 -9.38 -9.25
N ASP A 183 -4.90 -8.52 -9.67
CA ASP A 183 -4.69 -7.08 -9.60
C ASP A 183 -4.47 -6.62 -8.16
N LYS A 184 -3.39 -5.85 -7.96
CA LYS A 184 -3.02 -5.35 -6.65
C LYS A 184 -3.80 -4.09 -6.26
N TRP A 185 -4.24 -3.33 -7.25
CA TRP A 185 -4.83 -2.03 -7.02
C TRP A 185 -6.28 -2.14 -6.55
N SER A 186 -7.00 -3.11 -7.10
CA SER A 186 -8.37 -3.46 -6.71
C SER A 186 -8.45 -4.51 -5.59
N LEU A 187 -7.30 -4.91 -5.01
CA LEU A 187 -7.26 -5.95 -3.97
C LEU A 187 -8.05 -7.21 -4.38
N SER A 188 -7.68 -7.78 -5.52
CA SER A 188 -8.34 -8.97 -6.13
C SER A 188 -8.37 -10.18 -5.19
N PRO A 189 -9.28 -11.16 -5.41
CA PRO A 189 -9.51 -12.28 -4.49
C PRO A 189 -8.25 -13.05 -4.11
N LEU A 190 -7.40 -13.41 -5.08
CA LEU A 190 -6.16 -14.12 -4.78
C LEU A 190 -5.14 -13.26 -4.03
N ARG A 191 -5.23 -11.93 -4.13
CA ARG A 191 -4.39 -11.04 -3.31
C ARG A 191 -4.76 -11.09 -1.85
N ILE A 192 -6.05 -11.09 -1.52
CA ILE A 192 -6.53 -11.23 -0.14
C ILE A 192 -6.06 -12.57 0.43
N LEU A 193 -6.25 -13.66 -0.31
CA LEU A 193 -5.80 -14.99 0.10
C LEU A 193 -4.28 -15.03 0.30
N ASN A 194 -3.52 -14.42 -0.60
CA ASN A 194 -2.06 -14.35 -0.49
C ASN A 194 -1.61 -13.54 0.74
N ILE A 195 -2.24 -12.39 1.00
CA ILE A 195 -1.94 -11.60 2.21
C ILE A 195 -2.25 -12.39 3.47
N ALA A 196 -3.41 -13.07 3.53
CA ALA A 196 -3.77 -13.92 4.65
C ALA A 196 -2.80 -15.11 4.82
N ALA A 197 -2.40 -15.74 3.72
CA ALA A 197 -1.45 -16.85 3.69
C ALA A 197 -0.06 -16.41 4.20
N ILE A 198 0.47 -15.28 3.72
CA ILE A 198 1.75 -14.74 4.17
C ILE A 198 1.68 -14.35 5.65
N THR A 199 0.61 -13.68 6.08
CA THR A 199 0.42 -13.29 7.49
C THR A 199 0.37 -14.52 8.38
N GLY A 200 -0.41 -15.54 8.03
CA GLY A 200 -0.46 -16.81 8.76
C GLY A 200 0.89 -17.52 8.80
N THR A 201 1.63 -17.53 7.70
CA THR A 201 2.99 -18.11 7.64
C THR A 201 3.93 -17.37 8.58
N LEU A 202 3.91 -16.03 8.57
CA LEU A 202 4.72 -15.22 9.49
C LEU A 202 4.35 -15.45 10.95
N MET A 203 3.07 -15.66 11.26
CA MET A 203 2.63 -16.02 12.61
C MET A 203 3.12 -17.41 13.02
N LEU A 204 3.23 -18.37 12.10
CA LEU A 204 3.72 -19.71 12.35
C LEU A 204 5.23 -19.73 12.58
N VAL A 205 6.01 -19.16 11.65
CA VAL A 205 7.48 -19.27 11.66
C VAL A 205 8.18 -18.09 12.33
N GLY A 206 7.52 -16.95 12.44
CA GLY A 206 8.08 -15.70 12.95
C GLY A 206 8.69 -15.82 14.34
N PRO A 207 8.02 -16.43 15.33
CA PRO A 207 8.61 -16.59 16.67
C PRO A 207 9.92 -17.40 16.67
N ALA A 208 9.99 -18.47 15.86
CA ALA A 208 11.19 -19.28 15.74
C ALA A 208 12.34 -18.52 15.04
N ILE A 209 12.01 -17.74 13.99
CA ILE A 209 12.98 -16.91 13.29
C ILE A 209 13.47 -15.79 14.22
N ALA A 210 12.56 -15.11 14.92
CA ALA A 210 12.89 -14.03 15.85
C ALA A 210 13.80 -14.49 17.00
N SER A 211 13.58 -15.68 17.53
CA SER A 211 14.44 -16.23 18.58
C SER A 211 15.85 -16.58 18.10
N ARG A 212 15.98 -17.11 16.87
CA ARG A 212 17.26 -17.55 16.30
C ARG A 212 18.08 -16.41 15.70
N LEU A 213 17.41 -15.42 15.08
CA LEU A 213 18.04 -14.35 14.30
C LEU A 213 17.86 -12.97 14.94
N ARG A 214 17.72 -12.90 16.27
CA ARG A 214 17.40 -11.67 17.01
C ARG A 214 18.34 -10.50 16.68
N ALA A 215 19.64 -10.74 16.61
CA ALA A 215 20.62 -9.71 16.31
C ALA A 215 20.44 -9.15 14.87
N LEU A 216 20.15 -10.03 13.90
CA LEU A 216 19.93 -9.67 12.52
C LEU A 216 18.58 -8.94 12.32
N LEU A 217 17.57 -9.27 13.11
CA LEU A 217 16.22 -8.68 13.00
C LEU A 217 16.09 -7.36 13.76
N ARG A 218 16.98 -7.06 14.70
CA ARG A 218 16.93 -5.83 15.50
C ARG A 218 16.85 -4.53 14.68
N PRO A 219 17.60 -4.33 13.59
CA PRO A 219 17.44 -3.15 12.74
C PRO A 219 16.04 -3.03 12.16
N PHE A 220 15.45 -4.14 11.69
CA PHE A 220 14.09 -4.16 11.13
C PHE A 220 13.02 -3.91 12.21
N GLU A 221 13.24 -4.36 13.45
CA GLU A 221 12.34 -4.03 14.57
C GLU A 221 12.34 -2.52 14.87
N ILE A 222 13.51 -1.88 14.82
CA ILE A 222 13.65 -0.42 15.01
C ILE A 222 12.87 0.30 13.91
N LEU A 223 13.11 -0.07 12.65
CA LEU A 223 12.37 0.50 11.51
C LEU A 223 10.86 0.29 11.62
N GLY A 224 10.44 -0.89 12.07
CA GLY A 224 9.01 -1.21 12.25
C GLY A 224 8.34 -0.37 13.33
N ARG A 225 9.03 -0.06 14.43
CA ARG A 225 8.52 0.82 15.50
C ARG A 225 8.32 2.26 15.04
N ALA A 226 9.19 2.75 14.15
CA ALA A 226 9.14 4.07 13.55
C ALA A 226 8.50 4.06 12.14
N SER A 227 7.65 3.08 11.83
CA SER A 227 7.19 2.77 10.46
C SER A 227 6.64 3.98 9.69
N LEU A 228 5.94 4.89 10.36
CA LEU A 228 5.38 6.09 9.72
C LEU A 228 6.47 7.08 9.30
N TRP A 229 7.48 7.30 10.13
CA TRP A 229 8.63 8.16 9.82
C TRP A 229 9.52 7.54 8.75
N VAL A 230 9.76 6.23 8.86
CA VAL A 230 10.50 5.44 7.87
C VAL A 230 9.83 5.52 6.50
N PHE A 231 8.51 5.34 6.44
CA PHE A 231 7.74 5.46 5.20
C PHE A 231 7.81 6.89 4.63
N THR A 232 7.71 7.91 5.48
CA THR A 232 7.83 9.31 5.07
C THR A 232 9.20 9.62 4.49
N ALA A 233 10.27 9.17 5.15
CA ALA A 233 11.64 9.35 4.68
C ALA A 233 11.88 8.61 3.36
N HIS A 234 11.33 7.40 3.21
CA HIS A 234 11.40 6.63 1.97
C HIS A 234 10.73 7.39 0.80
N LEU A 235 9.52 7.91 0.99
CA LEU A 235 8.83 8.69 -0.04
C LEU A 235 9.57 9.99 -0.37
N ALA A 236 10.07 10.72 0.64
CA ALA A 236 10.87 11.93 0.42
C ALA A 236 12.15 11.61 -0.37
N SER A 237 12.84 10.53 -0.02
CA SER A 237 14.03 10.06 -0.73
C SER A 237 13.74 9.69 -2.18
N LEU A 238 12.62 9.03 -2.46
CA LEU A 238 12.19 8.70 -3.83
C LEU A 238 11.87 9.97 -4.63
N LEU A 239 11.15 10.92 -4.05
CA LEU A 239 10.85 12.20 -4.71
C LEU A 239 12.14 12.96 -5.07
N LEU A 240 13.11 13.00 -4.15
CA LEU A 240 14.41 13.63 -4.39
C LEU A 240 15.24 12.86 -5.42
N LEU A 241 15.20 11.53 -5.39
CA LEU A 241 15.87 10.69 -6.40
C LEU A 241 15.36 10.98 -7.81
N LEU A 242 14.04 11.14 -8.00
CA LEU A 242 13.45 11.52 -9.29
C LEU A 242 13.95 12.89 -9.80
N CYS A 243 14.42 13.77 -8.90
CA CYS A 243 15.05 15.02 -9.29
C CYS A 243 16.49 14.85 -9.80
N VAL A 244 17.16 13.79 -9.36
CA VAL A 244 18.55 13.46 -9.78
C VAL A 244 18.57 12.69 -11.08
N VAL A 245 17.61 11.76 -11.24
CA VAL A 245 17.49 10.91 -12.45
C VAL A 245 17.07 11.79 -13.63
N GLY A 246 17.96 11.88 -14.63
CA GLY A 246 17.71 12.59 -15.89
C GLY A 246 16.91 11.75 -16.90
N SER A 247 16.98 12.14 -18.16
CA SER A 247 16.40 11.40 -19.29
C SER A 247 17.14 10.09 -19.62
N ASP A 248 18.33 9.88 -19.04
CA ASP A 248 19.15 8.70 -19.29
C ASP A 248 18.87 7.64 -18.20
N ASP A 249 18.09 6.62 -18.55
CA ASP A 249 17.74 5.51 -17.65
C ASP A 249 18.96 4.73 -17.14
N ARG A 250 20.13 4.88 -17.82
CA ARG A 250 21.40 4.22 -17.46
C ARG A 250 22.02 4.76 -16.17
N LEU A 251 21.58 5.92 -15.68
CA LEU A 251 22.10 6.48 -14.42
C LEU A 251 21.76 5.65 -13.18
N LEU A 252 20.76 4.76 -13.29
CA LEU A 252 20.38 3.85 -12.19
C LEU A 252 21.01 2.46 -12.34
N ASP A 253 21.79 2.22 -13.41
CA ASP A 253 22.48 0.96 -13.61
C ASP A 253 23.82 0.92 -12.86
N GLY A 254 24.17 -0.24 -12.33
CA GLY A 254 25.48 -0.49 -11.69
C GLY A 254 25.71 0.28 -10.38
N ALA A 255 26.88 0.88 -10.24
CA ALA A 255 27.35 1.50 -9.01
C ALA A 255 26.52 2.71 -8.56
N ALA A 256 26.02 3.52 -9.51
CA ALA A 256 25.20 4.68 -9.23
C ALA A 256 23.83 4.29 -8.64
N GLY A 257 23.19 3.25 -9.19
CA GLY A 257 21.95 2.69 -8.65
C GLY A 257 22.13 2.11 -7.24
N LEU A 258 23.23 1.39 -7.01
CA LEU A 258 23.59 0.89 -5.68
C LEU A 258 23.85 2.02 -4.68
N ALA A 259 24.57 3.08 -5.08
CA ALA A 259 24.79 4.23 -4.22
C ALA A 259 23.50 4.97 -3.87
N ALA A 260 22.60 5.15 -4.84
CA ALA A 260 21.28 5.75 -4.61
C ALA A 260 20.41 4.90 -3.67
N ALA A 261 20.41 3.57 -3.85
CA ALA A 261 19.72 2.65 -2.95
C ALA A 261 20.31 2.70 -1.53
N ALA A 262 21.63 2.68 -1.39
CA ALA A 262 22.31 2.77 -0.10
C ALA A 262 22.02 4.11 0.61
N ALA A 263 22.02 5.23 -0.11
CA ALA A 263 21.65 6.53 0.43
C ALA A 263 20.19 6.57 0.91
N GLY A 264 19.26 6.00 0.12
CA GLY A 264 17.86 5.85 0.51
C GLY A 264 17.69 5.00 1.77
N PHE A 265 18.41 3.87 1.87
CA PHE A 265 18.43 3.04 3.06
C PHE A 265 18.98 3.79 4.28
N ALA A 266 20.10 4.52 4.13
CA ALA A 266 20.67 5.33 5.20
C ALA A 266 19.69 6.41 5.70
N ALA A 267 19.01 7.11 4.80
CA ALA A 267 17.99 8.09 5.15
C ALA A 267 16.84 7.50 5.97
N VAL A 268 16.40 6.29 5.61
CA VAL A 268 15.35 5.54 6.32
C VAL A 268 15.80 5.18 7.75
N PHE A 269 17.07 4.76 7.95
CA PHE A 269 17.62 4.48 9.28
C PHE A 269 17.78 5.74 10.13
N VAL A 270 18.24 6.85 9.55
CA VAL A 270 18.30 8.14 10.25
C VAL A 270 16.92 8.57 10.72
N ALA A 271 15.91 8.47 9.84
CA ALA A 271 14.53 8.81 10.18
C ALA A 271 13.94 7.90 11.29
N SER A 272 14.44 6.68 11.46
CA SER A 272 13.99 5.79 12.53
C SER A 272 14.58 6.13 13.91
N ALA A 273 15.58 6.99 13.95
CA ALA A 273 16.21 7.46 15.19
C ALA A 273 15.59 8.75 15.74
N LEU A 274 14.76 9.43 14.95
CA LEU A 274 13.97 10.61 15.32
C LEU A 274 12.62 10.21 15.90
#